data_99a1d5b9626baf2dbb6273570822b4bb
#
_entry.id   99a1d5b9626baf2dbb6273570822b4bb
#
_cell.length_a   1.000
_cell.length_b   1.000
_cell.length_c   1.000
_cell.angle_alpha   90.00
_cell.angle_beta   90.00
_cell.angle_gamma   90.00
#
_symmetry.space_group_name_H-M   'P 1'
#
loop_
_entity.id
_entity.type
_entity.pdbx_description
1 polymer ?
#
loop_
_entity_poly.entity_id
_entity_poly.type
_entity_poly.pdbx_seq_one_letter_code
_entity_poly.pdbx_strand_id
1 'polypeptide(L)'
;MDELTKLIKKEIKRQFRSVRQFSLYIGVPQSTIVTALQKGVSGTSFETVMKICEVLDIKPVAGENPVYMDGEKRTLLEHYSRLDAEGKRAVRSVAAIELLRVADPEAYAELGKRLEAANTAPILAEE
;
A
#
# COMPACT_ATOMS: atom_id res chain seq x y z
N MET A 1 0.06 -1.60 17.01
CA MET A 1 -1.20 -1.19 16.35
C MET A 1 -1.29 -1.89 15.00
N ASP A 2 -2.43 -2.44 14.68
CA ASP A 2 -2.61 -3.21 13.46
C ASP A 2 -2.57 -2.32 12.19
N GLU A 3 -2.33 -2.96 11.05
CA GLU A 3 -2.18 -2.27 9.77
C GLU A 3 -3.47 -1.57 9.33
N LEU A 4 -4.63 -2.17 9.60
CA LEU A 4 -5.91 -1.57 9.25
C LEU A 4 -6.13 -0.26 10.01
N THR A 5 -5.85 -0.24 11.31
CA THR A 5 -5.99 0.98 12.12
C THR A 5 -5.07 2.09 11.62
N LYS A 6 -3.83 1.75 11.29
CA LYS A 6 -2.87 2.71 10.72
C LYS A 6 -3.37 3.28 9.39
N LEU A 7 -3.90 2.43 8.53
CA LEU A 7 -4.42 2.85 7.24
C LEU A 7 -5.65 3.74 7.38
N ILE A 8 -6.57 3.39 8.28
CA ILE A 8 -7.74 4.21 8.58
C ILE A 8 -7.31 5.60 9.05
N LYS A 9 -6.37 5.65 9.98
CA LYS A 9 -5.84 6.90 10.50
C LYS A 9 -5.24 7.78 9.40
N LYS A 10 -4.44 7.19 8.52
CA LYS A 10 -3.85 7.85 7.36
C LYS A 10 -4.92 8.39 6.42
N GLU A 11 -5.92 7.59 6.10
CA GLU A 11 -6.97 7.96 5.15
C GLU A 11 -7.92 9.03 5.71
N ILE A 12 -8.19 9.03 7.00
CA ILE A 12 -8.96 10.11 7.62
C ILE A 12 -8.22 11.44 7.45
N LYS A 13 -6.92 11.45 7.74
CA LYS A 13 -6.09 12.66 7.57
C LYS A 13 -6.03 13.13 6.13
N ARG A 14 -5.99 12.20 5.18
CA ARG A 14 -5.90 12.53 3.76
C ARG A 14 -7.21 13.07 3.20
N GLN A 15 -8.35 12.50 3.63
CA GLN A 15 -9.65 12.79 3.03
C GLN A 15 -10.46 13.82 3.82
N PHE A 16 -10.17 14.01 5.09
CA PHE A 16 -10.94 14.89 5.98
C PHE A 16 -10.02 15.84 6.74
N ARG A 17 -10.56 16.99 7.14
CA ARG A 17 -9.81 18.00 7.89
C ARG A 17 -9.52 17.57 9.33
N SER A 18 -10.43 16.80 9.92
CA SER A 18 -10.34 16.36 11.31
C SER A 18 -11.14 15.10 11.55
N VAL A 19 -10.87 14.45 12.67
CA VAL A 19 -11.66 13.30 13.12
C VAL A 19 -13.11 13.72 13.38
N ARG A 20 -13.32 14.93 13.89
CA ARG A 20 -14.66 15.46 14.11
C ARG A 20 -15.44 15.59 12.81
N GLN A 21 -14.83 16.14 11.76
CA GLN A 21 -15.47 16.25 10.46
C GLN A 21 -15.82 14.87 9.91
N PHE A 22 -14.92 13.91 10.03
CA PHE A 22 -15.16 12.54 9.61
C PHE A 22 -16.33 11.92 10.40
N SER A 23 -16.38 12.12 11.72
CA SER A 23 -17.46 11.56 12.54
C SER A 23 -18.82 12.12 12.16
N LEU A 24 -18.89 13.42 11.86
CA LEU A 24 -20.12 14.06 11.39
C LEU A 24 -20.57 13.51 10.04
N TYR A 25 -19.62 13.30 9.14
CA TYR A 25 -19.91 12.78 7.80
C TYR A 25 -20.44 11.36 7.85
N ILE A 26 -19.80 10.49 8.61
CA ILE A 26 -20.13 9.07 8.69
C ILE A 26 -21.32 8.78 9.63
N GLY A 27 -21.64 9.70 10.55
CA GLY A 27 -22.73 9.53 11.51
C GLY A 27 -22.38 8.60 12.69
N VAL A 28 -21.09 8.45 13.01
CA VAL A 28 -20.60 7.68 14.15
C VAL A 28 -20.08 8.67 15.19
N PRO A 29 -20.35 8.46 16.50
CA PRO A 29 -19.86 9.37 17.53
C PRO A 29 -18.35 9.53 17.49
N GLN A 30 -17.86 10.76 17.64
CA GLN A 30 -16.43 11.06 17.63
C GLN A 30 -15.66 10.23 18.67
N SER A 31 -16.24 10.03 19.86
CA SER A 31 -15.63 9.21 20.91
C SER A 31 -15.37 7.77 20.47
N THR A 32 -16.29 7.20 19.69
CA THR A 32 -16.13 5.84 19.14
C THR A 32 -14.94 5.79 18.18
N ILE A 33 -14.82 6.78 17.30
CA ILE A 33 -13.73 6.84 16.33
C ILE A 33 -12.39 7.08 17.04
N VAL A 34 -12.33 8.03 17.96
CA VAL A 34 -11.11 8.32 18.73
C VAL A 34 -10.63 7.07 19.47
N THR A 35 -11.55 6.36 20.13
CA THR A 35 -11.22 5.12 20.84
C THR A 35 -10.68 4.05 19.89
N ALA A 36 -11.32 3.88 18.73
CA ALA A 36 -10.87 2.92 17.73
C ALA A 36 -9.45 3.24 17.23
N LEU A 37 -9.16 4.52 17.01
CA LEU A 37 -7.84 4.94 16.54
C LEU A 37 -6.75 4.81 17.61
N GLN A 38 -7.11 4.93 18.88
CA GLN A 38 -6.16 4.82 19.99
C GLN A 38 -5.89 3.38 20.38
N LYS A 39 -6.93 2.54 20.43
CA LYS A 39 -6.86 1.17 20.93
C LYS A 39 -6.78 0.11 19.82
N GLY A 40 -7.01 0.51 18.58
CA GLY A 40 -7.14 -0.40 17.46
C GLY A 40 -8.61 -0.72 17.17
N VAL A 41 -8.89 -1.08 15.92
CA VAL A 41 -10.27 -1.33 15.46
C VAL A 41 -10.81 -2.69 15.93
N SER A 42 -9.96 -3.57 16.44
CA SER A 42 -10.39 -4.90 16.92
C SER A 42 -11.41 -4.84 18.05
N GLY A 43 -11.41 -3.77 18.84
CA GLY A 43 -12.38 -3.53 19.91
C GLY A 43 -13.64 -2.81 19.46
N THR A 44 -13.75 -2.46 18.19
CA THR A 44 -14.88 -1.75 17.62
C THR A 44 -15.82 -2.75 16.94
N SER A 45 -17.13 -2.48 16.93
CA SER A 45 -18.07 -3.38 16.28
C SER A 45 -17.74 -3.54 14.79
N PHE A 46 -17.96 -4.74 14.28
CA PHE A 46 -17.72 -5.06 12.88
C PHE A 46 -18.49 -4.12 11.94
N GLU A 47 -19.75 -3.83 12.27
CA GLU A 47 -20.58 -2.90 11.50
C GLU A 47 -19.94 -1.52 11.38
N THR A 48 -19.42 -0.99 12.49
CA THR A 48 -18.77 0.32 12.51
C THR A 48 -17.49 0.31 11.68
N VAL A 49 -16.68 -0.73 11.82
CA VAL A 49 -15.43 -0.87 11.03
C VAL A 49 -15.74 -0.95 9.54
N MET A 50 -16.74 -1.73 9.16
CA MET A 50 -17.18 -1.85 7.76
C MET A 50 -17.62 -0.50 7.20
N LYS A 51 -18.38 0.26 7.97
CA LYS A 51 -18.84 1.59 7.57
C LYS A 51 -17.69 2.57 7.39
N ILE A 52 -16.73 2.56 8.30
CA ILE A 52 -15.52 3.38 8.21
C ILE A 52 -14.74 3.04 6.94
N CYS A 53 -14.51 1.76 6.70
CA CYS A 53 -13.77 1.30 5.52
C CYS A 53 -14.50 1.65 4.23
N GLU A 54 -15.81 1.51 4.19
CA GLU A 54 -16.61 1.85 3.03
C GLU A 54 -16.50 3.34 2.68
N VAL A 55 -16.64 4.21 3.67
CA VAL A 55 -16.54 5.66 3.47
C VAL A 55 -15.13 6.08 3.03
N LEU A 56 -14.10 5.47 3.60
CA LEU A 56 -12.70 5.77 3.26
C LEU A 56 -12.22 5.03 2.01
N ASP A 57 -13.06 4.17 1.44
CA ASP A 57 -12.74 3.37 0.26
C ASP A 57 -11.57 2.40 0.49
N ILE A 58 -11.60 1.75 1.63
CA ILE A 58 -10.63 0.71 2.01
C ILE A 58 -11.31 -0.64 1.87
N LYS A 59 -10.70 -1.55 1.10
CA LYS A 59 -11.22 -2.91 0.91
C LYS A 59 -10.15 -3.93 1.29
N PRO A 60 -10.49 -4.92 2.14
CA PRO A 60 -9.56 -6.00 2.42
C PRO A 60 -9.45 -6.94 1.22
N VAL A 61 -8.24 -7.39 0.95
CA VAL A 61 -7.97 -8.43 -0.06
C VAL A 61 -7.52 -9.67 0.68
N ALA A 62 -8.29 -10.75 0.55
CA ALA A 62 -8.04 -12.01 1.24
C ALA A 62 -6.74 -12.68 0.76
N GLY A 63 -6.02 -13.36 1.67
CA GLY A 63 -4.78 -14.07 1.36
C GLY A 63 -4.01 -14.39 2.64
N GLU A 64 -2.85 -15.03 2.49
CA GLU A 64 -1.96 -15.33 3.62
C GLU A 64 -1.48 -14.05 4.30
N ASN A 65 -1.21 -13.01 3.50
CA ASN A 65 -0.85 -11.69 4.00
C ASN A 65 -1.92 -10.72 3.51
N PRO A 66 -2.99 -10.50 4.30
CA PRO A 66 -4.08 -9.64 3.87
C PRO A 66 -3.60 -8.22 3.60
N VAL A 67 -4.02 -7.67 2.47
CA VAL A 67 -3.71 -6.31 2.05
C VAL A 67 -5.02 -5.53 1.99
N TYR A 68 -5.00 -4.31 2.51
CA TYR A 68 -6.16 -3.45 2.46
C TYR A 68 -6.06 -2.52 1.25
N MET A 69 -7.06 -2.57 0.38
CA MET A 69 -7.10 -1.75 -0.82
C MET A 69 -7.45 -0.30 -0.46
N ASP A 70 -6.61 0.63 -0.88
CA ASP A 70 -6.86 2.06 -0.80
C ASP A 70 -6.78 2.68 -2.20
N GLY A 71 -6.94 3.99 -2.30
CA GLY A 71 -6.92 4.69 -3.58
C GLY A 71 -5.59 4.57 -4.31
N GLU A 72 -4.48 4.59 -3.58
CA GLU A 72 -3.12 4.44 -4.14
C GLU A 72 -2.93 3.07 -4.78
N LYS A 73 -3.28 2.02 -4.05
CA LYS A 73 -3.19 0.64 -4.55
C LYS A 73 -4.14 0.41 -5.72
N ARG A 74 -5.36 0.95 -5.65
CA ARG A 74 -6.33 0.84 -6.74
C ARG A 74 -5.81 1.50 -8.02
N THR A 75 -5.27 2.70 -7.92
CA THR A 75 -4.71 3.41 -9.06
C THR A 75 -3.58 2.59 -9.69
N LEU A 76 -2.69 2.04 -8.87
CA LEU A 76 -1.61 1.20 -9.37
C LEU A 76 -2.14 -0.05 -10.09
N LEU A 77 -3.15 -0.70 -9.53
CA LEU A 77 -3.76 -1.89 -10.14
C LEU A 77 -4.48 -1.54 -11.46
N GLU A 78 -5.15 -0.40 -11.53
CA GLU A 78 -5.79 0.06 -12.76
C GLU A 78 -4.75 0.33 -13.85
N HIS A 79 -3.67 1.01 -13.51
CA HIS A 79 -2.58 1.24 -14.45
C HIS A 79 -1.97 -0.08 -14.91
N TYR A 80 -1.67 -0.97 -13.99
CA TYR A 80 -1.08 -2.27 -14.29
C TYR A 80 -1.95 -3.09 -15.23
N SER A 81 -3.27 -3.11 -15.00
CA SER A 81 -4.19 -3.90 -15.82
C SER A 81 -4.27 -3.42 -17.28
N ARG A 82 -3.92 -2.16 -17.54
CA ARG A 82 -3.94 -1.56 -18.88
C ARG A 82 -2.62 -1.74 -19.64
N LEU A 83 -1.58 -2.21 -18.95
CA LEU A 83 -0.28 -2.42 -19.59
C LEU A 83 -0.30 -3.68 -20.45
N ASP A 84 0.55 -3.69 -21.48
CA ASP A 84 0.83 -4.90 -22.24
C ASP A 84 1.74 -5.85 -21.45
N ALA A 85 2.08 -7.01 -22.01
CA ALA A 85 2.90 -8.00 -21.34
C ALA A 85 4.29 -7.46 -20.96
N GLU A 86 4.89 -6.65 -21.84
CA GLU A 86 6.19 -6.04 -21.59
C GLU A 86 6.13 -5.03 -20.45
N GLY A 87 5.14 -4.15 -20.46
CA GLY A 87 4.93 -3.16 -19.40
C GLY A 87 4.63 -3.81 -18.05
N LYS A 88 3.84 -4.86 -18.02
CA LYS A 88 3.57 -5.61 -16.78
C LYS A 88 4.85 -6.23 -16.22
N ARG A 89 5.67 -6.81 -17.08
CA ARG A 89 6.96 -7.37 -16.66
C ARG A 89 7.88 -6.29 -16.10
N ALA A 90 7.95 -5.13 -16.75
CA ALA A 90 8.74 -4.01 -16.26
C ALA A 90 8.31 -3.56 -14.87
N VAL A 91 7.01 -3.38 -14.66
CA VAL A 91 6.48 -2.99 -13.34
C VAL A 91 6.80 -4.04 -12.28
N ARG A 92 6.60 -5.33 -12.58
CA ARG A 92 6.94 -6.39 -11.62
C ARG A 92 8.44 -6.41 -11.30
N SER A 93 9.29 -6.17 -12.27
CA SER A 93 10.74 -6.14 -12.08
C SER A 93 11.16 -4.98 -11.19
N VAL A 94 10.64 -3.78 -11.44
CA VAL A 94 10.93 -2.60 -10.61
C VAL A 94 10.41 -2.81 -9.19
N ALA A 95 9.20 -3.35 -9.03
CA ALA A 95 8.64 -3.63 -7.72
C ALA A 95 9.50 -4.63 -6.94
N ALA A 96 9.99 -5.69 -7.59
CA ALA A 96 10.86 -6.67 -6.96
C ALA A 96 12.19 -6.06 -6.53
N ILE A 97 12.80 -5.23 -7.38
CA ILE A 97 14.06 -4.53 -7.07
C ILE A 97 13.87 -3.57 -5.89
N GLU A 98 12.79 -2.81 -5.89
CA GLU A 98 12.49 -1.87 -4.80
C GLU A 98 12.19 -2.59 -3.49
N LEU A 99 11.51 -3.73 -3.55
CA LEU A 99 11.27 -4.54 -2.36
C LEU A 99 12.60 -5.06 -1.81
N LEU A 100 13.51 -5.49 -2.67
CA LEU A 100 14.86 -5.91 -2.28
C LEU A 100 15.62 -4.76 -1.60
N ARG A 101 15.55 -3.56 -2.16
CA ARG A 101 16.20 -2.38 -1.59
C ARG A 101 15.76 -2.13 -0.15
N VAL A 102 14.46 -2.28 0.12
CA VAL A 102 13.89 -2.05 1.46
C VAL A 102 14.17 -3.21 2.41
N ALA A 103 14.03 -4.46 1.93
CA ALA A 103 14.12 -5.65 2.77
C ALA A 103 15.56 -6.15 2.98
N ASP A 104 16.43 -5.97 2.00
CA ASP A 104 17.82 -6.44 2.04
C ASP A 104 18.74 -5.45 1.30
N PRO A 105 19.14 -4.35 1.97
CA PRO A 105 19.98 -3.33 1.36
C PRO A 105 21.33 -3.84 0.86
N GLU A 106 21.89 -4.87 1.48
CA GLU A 106 23.16 -5.46 1.07
C GLU A 106 23.04 -6.18 -0.26
N ALA A 107 21.99 -7.00 -0.41
CA ALA A 107 21.71 -7.69 -1.67
C ALA A 107 21.39 -6.69 -2.79
N TYR A 108 20.70 -5.61 -2.46
CA TYR A 108 20.42 -4.53 -3.41
C TYR A 108 21.71 -3.86 -3.89
N ALA A 109 22.63 -3.56 -2.99
CA ALA A 109 23.92 -2.95 -3.34
C ALA A 109 24.75 -3.89 -4.23
N GLU A 110 24.74 -5.19 -3.95
CA GLU A 110 25.43 -6.19 -4.77
C GLU A 110 24.84 -6.27 -6.18
N LEU A 111 23.51 -6.21 -6.29
CA LEU A 111 22.84 -6.16 -7.59
C LEU A 111 23.28 -4.93 -8.40
N GLY A 112 23.39 -3.77 -7.76
CA GLY A 112 23.88 -2.54 -8.39
C GLY A 112 25.28 -2.70 -8.96
N LYS A 113 26.19 -3.31 -8.21
CA LYS A 113 27.55 -3.60 -8.67
C LYS A 113 27.59 -4.53 -9.87
N ARG A 114 26.74 -5.55 -9.88
CA ARG A 114 26.64 -6.47 -11.01
C ARG A 114 26.12 -5.80 -12.27
N LEU A 115 25.14 -4.91 -12.13
CA LEU A 115 24.59 -4.15 -13.23
C LEU A 115 25.62 -3.16 -13.79
N GLU A 116 26.40 -2.49 -12.94
CA GLU A 116 27.49 -1.62 -13.37
C GLU A 116 28.55 -2.41 -14.13
N ALA A 117 28.97 -3.55 -13.61
CA ALA A 117 29.94 -4.41 -14.26
C ALA A 117 29.46 -4.86 -15.64
N ALA A 118 28.18 -5.22 -15.75
CA ALA A 118 27.59 -5.60 -17.04
C ALA A 118 27.56 -4.44 -18.03
N ASN A 119 27.25 -3.22 -17.55
CA ASN A 119 27.21 -2.02 -18.40
C ASN A 119 28.58 -1.57 -18.88
N THR A 120 29.64 -1.87 -18.12
CA THR A 120 31.03 -1.48 -18.47
C THR A 120 31.79 -2.60 -19.14
N ALA A 121 31.24 -3.83 -19.19
CA ALA A 121 31.88 -4.95 -19.87
C ALA A 121 31.94 -4.70 -21.39
N PRO A 122 33.04 -5.10 -22.05
CA PRO A 122 33.14 -4.97 -23.50
C PRO A 122 32.03 -5.75 -24.18
N ILE A 123 31.44 -5.15 -25.20
CA ILE A 123 30.48 -5.87 -26.05
C ILE A 123 31.27 -6.82 -26.91
N LEU A 124 30.99 -8.12 -26.78
CA LEU A 124 31.61 -9.12 -27.66
C LEU A 124 30.97 -9.00 -29.04
N ALA A 125 31.83 -8.82 -30.05
CA ALA A 125 31.37 -8.79 -31.42
C ALA A 125 30.80 -10.18 -31.79
N GLU A 126 29.60 -10.21 -32.30
CA GLU A 126 29.04 -11.43 -32.89
C GLU A 126 29.62 -11.60 -34.27
N GLU A 127 30.07 -12.78 -34.54
CA GLU A 127 30.62 -13.14 -35.85
C GLU A 127 29.68 -14.06 -36.61
#